data_e7f772d1f707668f810f4cd48482a817
#
_entry.id   e7f772d1f707668f810f4cd48482a817
#
_cell.length_a   1.000
_cell.length_b   1.000
_cell.length_c   1.000
_cell.angle_alpha   90.00
_cell.angle_beta   90.00
_cell.angle_gamma   90.00
#
_symmetry.space_group_name_H-M   'P 1'
#
loop_
_entity.id
_entity.type
_entity.pdbx_description
1 polymer ?
#
loop_
_entity_poly.entity_id
_entity_poly.type
_entity_poly.pdbx_seq_one_letter_code
_entity_poly.pdbx_strand_id
1 'polypeptide(L)'
;MRRFTTATLALTLAATGAFAGAAVVMAQDGSDLKIGLVTDVGTINDRNFNQFSWEGTQSGAAAIGAGEPQFAISQSSADIAPNIQAFVDQDYDIIVTVGFAAGEDTLKAAEANPDIWFVGVDQGPPPDSENYIGIYWREQEPGYLAGVVAASLSETGHIATVGGTAVIPPVVNYIEGYAEGARSVNPDIDVTVAYVSEAADAAAFADPAGGATFTQQLLAQDPDIDVVFQVAGLTGNGVLQAACDAGIKAIGVDVDQYVSTPESAACTIVSAEKKLSKNVNDAIVSIVEGNPSPGINVLGLDTQDVGLSSFHEFEDLITDEIAAAIAAAEAGIVDGSIQPCELNEVGLCVQTLP
;
A
#
# COMPACT_ATOMS: atom_id res chain seq x y z
N MET A 1 92.35 -25.67 -24.27
CA MET A 1 91.84 -24.38 -23.83
C MET A 1 90.43 -24.25 -24.35
N ARG A 2 89.44 -24.52 -23.51
CA ARG A 2 87.95 -24.40 -23.83
C ARG A 2 87.43 -23.16 -23.11
N ARG A 3 86.85 -22.21 -23.85
CA ARG A 3 86.19 -21.03 -23.34
C ARG A 3 84.73 -21.39 -23.03
N PHE A 4 84.36 -21.18 -21.84
CA PHE A 4 82.92 -21.26 -21.40
C PHE A 4 82.30 -19.85 -21.60
N THR A 5 81.25 -19.80 -22.39
CA THR A 5 80.41 -18.64 -22.56
C THR A 5 79.16 -18.82 -21.65
N THR A 6 79.03 -17.95 -20.67
CA THR A 6 77.88 -17.85 -19.79
C THR A 6 76.73 -17.13 -20.52
N ALA A 7 75.58 -17.80 -20.71
CA ALA A 7 74.39 -17.19 -21.22
C ALA A 7 73.52 -16.73 -20.02
N THR A 8 73.33 -15.40 -19.99
CA THR A 8 72.44 -14.78 -19.00
C THR A 8 70.98 -14.84 -19.50
N LEU A 9 70.11 -15.56 -18.77
CA LEU A 9 68.74 -15.68 -19.10
C LEU A 9 67.99 -14.49 -18.43
N ALA A 10 67.47 -13.56 -19.22
CA ALA A 10 66.64 -12.45 -18.77
C ALA A 10 65.14 -12.94 -18.63
N LEU A 11 64.66 -12.99 -17.43
CA LEU A 11 63.29 -13.33 -17.13
C LEU A 11 62.43 -12.06 -17.22
N THR A 12 61.68 -11.90 -18.29
CA THR A 12 60.67 -10.84 -18.45
C THR A 12 59.37 -11.26 -17.73
N LEU A 13 59.09 -10.61 -16.63
CA LEU A 13 57.79 -10.72 -15.91
C LEU A 13 56.78 -9.88 -16.69
N ALA A 14 55.84 -10.54 -17.40
CA ALA A 14 54.68 -9.87 -17.97
C ALA A 14 53.61 -9.72 -16.85
N ALA A 15 53.45 -8.51 -16.33
CA ALA A 15 52.37 -8.16 -15.46
C ALA A 15 51.09 -7.96 -16.30
N THR A 16 50.21 -8.98 -16.33
CA THR A 16 48.84 -8.84 -16.83
C THR A 16 48.02 -8.12 -15.77
N GLY A 17 47.91 -6.80 -15.91
CA GLY A 17 46.93 -6.02 -15.15
C GLY A 17 45.52 -6.37 -15.63
N ALA A 18 44.76 -7.08 -14.80
CA ALA A 18 43.30 -7.20 -14.97
C ALA A 18 42.71 -5.82 -14.63
N PHE A 19 42.39 -5.04 -15.64
CA PHE A 19 41.46 -3.92 -15.49
C PHE A 19 40.10 -4.54 -15.27
N ALA A 20 39.67 -4.62 -14.02
CA ALA A 20 38.25 -4.73 -13.70
C ALA A 20 37.64 -3.41 -14.19
N GLY A 21 37.01 -3.43 -15.35
CA GLY A 21 36.15 -2.35 -15.81
C GLY A 21 35.00 -2.24 -14.83
N ALA A 22 35.05 -1.24 -13.97
CA ALA A 22 33.82 -0.79 -13.31
C ALA A 22 32.90 -0.36 -14.47
N ALA A 23 31.82 -1.11 -14.69
CA ALA A 23 30.76 -0.65 -15.53
C ALA A 23 30.24 0.63 -14.85
N VAL A 24 30.50 1.77 -15.46
CA VAL A 24 29.83 3.02 -15.11
C VAL A 24 28.40 2.81 -15.58
N VAL A 25 27.52 2.47 -14.67
CA VAL A 25 26.08 2.55 -14.91
C VAL A 25 25.80 4.03 -15.13
N MET A 26 25.69 4.41 -16.40
CA MET A 26 25.24 5.76 -16.75
C MET A 26 23.78 5.82 -16.33
N ALA A 27 23.41 6.72 -15.43
CA ALA A 27 22.03 7.04 -15.15
C ALA A 27 21.33 7.31 -16.50
N GLN A 28 20.26 6.62 -16.78
CA GLN A 28 19.49 6.80 -18.00
C GLN A 28 18.81 8.17 -17.92
N ASP A 29 18.88 8.96 -19.00
CA ASP A 29 18.10 10.20 -19.09
C ASP A 29 16.63 9.81 -19.15
N GLY A 30 15.86 10.23 -18.14
CA GLY A 30 14.43 9.86 -18.01
C GLY A 30 13.53 10.56 -19.02
N SER A 31 14.03 11.56 -19.78
CA SER A 31 13.21 12.44 -20.62
C SER A 31 12.44 11.73 -21.75
N ASP A 32 12.92 10.59 -22.23
CA ASP A 32 12.31 9.82 -23.31
C ASP A 32 11.46 8.63 -22.81
N LEU A 33 11.45 8.38 -21.48
CA LEU A 33 10.74 7.24 -20.91
C LEU A 33 9.23 7.47 -20.91
N LYS A 34 8.50 6.40 -21.24
CA LYS A 34 7.03 6.35 -21.20
C LYS A 34 6.60 5.58 -19.95
N ILE A 35 5.76 6.22 -19.13
CA ILE A 35 5.24 5.64 -17.90
C ILE A 35 3.74 5.50 -18.00
N GLY A 36 3.22 4.30 -17.70
CA GLY A 36 1.79 4.00 -17.69
C GLY A 36 1.33 3.55 -16.31
N LEU A 37 0.05 3.78 -15.99
CA LEU A 37 -0.60 3.22 -14.81
C LEU A 37 -1.89 2.52 -15.21
N VAL A 38 -2.08 1.29 -14.71
CA VAL A 38 -3.35 0.53 -14.78
C VAL A 38 -4.00 0.57 -13.41
N THR A 39 -5.23 1.10 -13.32
CA THR A 39 -5.94 1.19 -12.04
C THR A 39 -6.44 -0.18 -11.58
N ASP A 40 -6.63 -0.34 -10.27
CA ASP A 40 -7.58 -1.33 -9.73
C ASP A 40 -9.01 -0.98 -10.18
N VAL A 41 -9.99 -1.81 -9.79
CA VAL A 41 -11.40 -1.51 -10.09
C VAL A 41 -11.76 -0.15 -9.51
N GLY A 42 -12.08 0.81 -10.39
CA GLY A 42 -12.37 2.19 -9.98
C GLY A 42 -11.76 3.23 -10.91
N THR A 43 -11.39 4.37 -10.36
CA THR A 43 -10.94 5.54 -11.12
C THR A 43 -9.79 6.26 -10.41
N ILE A 44 -8.98 7.00 -11.16
CA ILE A 44 -7.91 7.87 -10.61
C ILE A 44 -8.43 9.08 -9.82
N ASN A 45 -9.74 9.24 -9.64
CA ASN A 45 -10.36 10.32 -8.87
C ASN A 45 -11.16 9.76 -7.68
N ASP A 46 -10.73 8.63 -7.12
CA ASP A 46 -11.39 7.97 -5.99
C ASP A 46 -11.12 8.64 -4.64
N ARG A 47 -10.23 9.65 -4.61
CA ARG A 47 -9.76 10.35 -3.41
C ARG A 47 -9.07 9.43 -2.40
N ASN A 48 -8.61 8.28 -2.88
CA ASN A 48 -7.98 7.24 -2.08
C ASN A 48 -6.94 6.47 -2.93
N PHE A 49 -6.99 5.17 -2.94
CA PHE A 49 -5.99 4.21 -3.39
C PHE A 49 -5.49 4.43 -4.83
N ASN A 50 -6.40 4.49 -5.82
CA ASN A 50 -6.00 4.72 -7.21
C ASN A 50 -5.48 6.14 -7.44
N GLN A 51 -6.14 7.16 -6.86
CA GLN A 51 -5.72 8.55 -7.02
C GLN A 51 -4.30 8.75 -6.51
N PHE A 52 -3.99 8.29 -5.30
CA PHE A 52 -2.68 8.51 -4.69
C PHE A 52 -1.59 7.65 -5.32
N SER A 53 -1.92 6.48 -5.88
CA SER A 53 -1.02 5.72 -6.75
C SER A 53 -0.71 6.47 -8.04
N TRP A 54 -1.73 7.12 -8.63
CA TRP A 54 -1.56 7.98 -9.80
C TRP A 54 -0.71 9.23 -9.50
N GLU A 55 -0.96 9.92 -8.40
CA GLU A 55 -0.14 11.05 -7.96
C GLU A 55 1.33 10.65 -7.72
N GLY A 56 1.57 9.47 -7.17
CA GLY A 56 2.90 8.87 -7.05
C GLY A 56 3.56 8.64 -8.41
N THR A 57 2.79 8.13 -9.37
CA THR A 57 3.26 7.93 -10.76
C THR A 57 3.62 9.25 -11.43
N GLN A 58 2.77 10.27 -11.28
CA GLN A 58 3.05 11.61 -11.81
C GLN A 58 4.29 12.25 -11.18
N SER A 59 4.41 12.17 -9.85
CA SER A 59 5.55 12.72 -9.15
C SER A 59 6.85 11.98 -9.47
N GLY A 60 6.82 10.66 -9.62
CA GLY A 60 7.94 9.85 -10.06
C GLY A 60 8.37 10.20 -11.48
N ALA A 61 7.44 10.32 -12.42
CA ALA A 61 7.72 10.77 -13.79
C ALA A 61 8.37 12.15 -13.81
N ALA A 62 7.83 13.11 -13.05
CA ALA A 62 8.38 14.45 -12.93
C ALA A 62 9.79 14.45 -12.32
N ALA A 63 10.05 13.63 -11.30
CA ALA A 63 11.33 13.54 -10.61
C ALA A 63 12.47 13.06 -11.54
N ILE A 64 12.16 12.14 -12.47
CA ILE A 64 13.14 11.63 -13.44
C ILE A 64 13.19 12.44 -14.75
N GLY A 65 12.35 13.49 -14.88
CA GLY A 65 12.26 14.31 -16.08
C GLY A 65 11.53 13.65 -17.25
N ALA A 66 10.77 12.58 -17.03
CA ALA A 66 9.94 11.94 -18.04
C ALA A 66 8.77 12.83 -18.48
N GLY A 67 8.17 12.48 -19.63
CA GLY A 67 6.93 13.10 -20.08
C GLY A 67 5.75 12.81 -19.14
N GLU A 68 4.59 13.44 -19.43
CA GLU A 68 3.38 13.17 -18.63
C GLU A 68 2.95 11.69 -18.77
N PRO A 69 2.79 10.96 -17.67
CA PRO A 69 2.40 9.56 -17.72
C PRO A 69 0.96 9.41 -18.22
N GLN A 70 0.61 8.21 -18.66
CA GLN A 70 -0.75 7.88 -19.10
C GLN A 70 -1.38 6.85 -18.14
N PHE A 71 -2.70 6.76 -18.14
CA PHE A 71 -3.40 5.76 -17.34
C PHE A 71 -4.46 5.00 -18.13
N ALA A 72 -4.76 3.80 -17.71
CA ALA A 72 -5.88 2.99 -18.16
C ALA A 72 -6.76 2.62 -16.96
N ILE A 73 -8.08 2.85 -17.11
CA ILE A 73 -9.07 2.56 -16.08
C ILE A 73 -9.58 1.13 -16.26
N SER A 74 -9.59 0.35 -15.17
CA SER A 74 -10.21 -0.98 -15.10
C SER A 74 -11.61 -0.87 -14.49
N GLN A 75 -12.64 -1.19 -15.26
CA GLN A 75 -14.03 -1.24 -14.80
C GLN A 75 -14.33 -2.55 -14.04
N SER A 76 -13.52 -3.57 -14.31
CA SER A 76 -13.56 -4.88 -13.69
C SER A 76 -12.17 -5.50 -13.69
N SER A 77 -11.95 -6.55 -12.88
CA SER A 77 -10.69 -7.29 -12.89
C SER A 77 -10.32 -7.88 -14.25
N ALA A 78 -11.32 -8.14 -15.12
CA ALA A 78 -11.09 -8.65 -16.48
C ALA A 78 -10.44 -7.61 -17.41
N ASP A 79 -10.45 -6.33 -17.07
CA ASP A 79 -9.85 -5.28 -17.87
C ASP A 79 -8.35 -5.11 -17.59
N ILE A 80 -7.85 -5.63 -16.47
CA ILE A 80 -6.47 -5.41 -15.99
C ILE A 80 -5.45 -5.94 -17.00
N ALA A 81 -5.50 -7.23 -17.35
CA ALA A 81 -4.55 -7.83 -18.29
C ALA A 81 -4.59 -7.16 -19.69
N PRO A 82 -5.76 -6.87 -20.30
CA PRO A 82 -5.82 -6.10 -21.55
C PRO A 82 -5.23 -4.69 -21.43
N ASN A 83 -5.44 -4.00 -20.30
CA ASN A 83 -4.89 -2.66 -20.06
C ASN A 83 -3.36 -2.70 -19.94
N ILE A 84 -2.80 -3.68 -19.23
CA ILE A 84 -1.35 -3.90 -19.17
C ILE A 84 -0.80 -4.13 -20.58
N GLN A 85 -1.43 -5.05 -21.34
CA GLN A 85 -0.99 -5.38 -22.69
C GLN A 85 -1.04 -4.17 -23.63
N ALA A 86 -2.01 -3.28 -23.47
CA ALA A 86 -2.10 -2.07 -24.28
C ALA A 86 -0.91 -1.10 -24.07
N PHE A 87 -0.34 -1.05 -22.87
CA PHE A 87 0.89 -0.30 -22.61
C PHE A 87 2.12 -1.02 -23.17
N VAL A 88 2.21 -2.35 -22.99
CA VAL A 88 3.27 -3.18 -23.58
C VAL A 88 3.32 -3.00 -25.11
N ASP A 89 2.19 -3.08 -25.80
CA ASP A 89 2.09 -2.95 -27.25
C ASP A 89 2.48 -1.54 -27.78
N GLN A 90 2.52 -0.55 -26.90
CA GLN A 90 2.90 0.83 -27.20
C GLN A 90 4.32 1.17 -26.75
N ASP A 91 5.13 0.18 -26.40
CA ASP A 91 6.53 0.32 -25.96
C ASP A 91 6.65 1.30 -24.76
N TYR A 92 5.88 1.05 -23.68
CA TYR A 92 6.08 1.73 -22.40
C TYR A 92 7.26 1.12 -21.66
N ASP A 93 8.04 1.97 -20.98
CA ASP A 93 9.26 1.56 -20.27
C ASP A 93 8.99 1.15 -18.82
N ILE A 94 8.02 1.83 -18.17
CA ILE A 94 7.60 1.55 -16.79
C ILE A 94 6.07 1.47 -16.76
N ILE A 95 5.55 0.36 -16.22
CA ILE A 95 4.11 0.15 -16.06
C ILE A 95 3.81 -0.06 -14.58
N VAL A 96 3.06 0.88 -13.99
CA VAL A 96 2.52 0.76 -12.64
C VAL A 96 1.17 0.07 -12.70
N THR A 97 0.97 -0.93 -11.86
CA THR A 97 -0.31 -1.65 -11.76
C THR A 97 -0.82 -1.59 -10.33
N VAL A 98 -2.07 -1.24 -10.16
CA VAL A 98 -2.64 -0.96 -8.85
C VAL A 98 -3.53 -2.10 -8.39
N GLY A 99 -3.36 -2.52 -7.14
CA GLY A 99 -4.25 -3.44 -6.46
C GLY A 99 -3.78 -4.91 -6.46
N PHE A 100 -4.17 -5.62 -5.40
CA PHE A 100 -3.83 -7.01 -5.17
C PHE A 100 -4.28 -7.92 -6.33
N ALA A 101 -5.48 -7.65 -6.88
CA ALA A 101 -6.04 -8.45 -7.97
C ALA A 101 -5.20 -8.38 -9.28
N ALA A 102 -4.39 -7.34 -9.46
CA ALA A 102 -3.53 -7.19 -10.63
C ALA A 102 -2.23 -8.02 -10.55
N GLY A 103 -1.87 -8.56 -9.39
CA GLY A 103 -0.54 -9.15 -9.13
C GLY A 103 -0.17 -10.28 -10.08
N GLU A 104 -1.07 -11.23 -10.33
CA GLU A 104 -0.81 -12.37 -11.23
C GLU A 104 -0.59 -11.91 -12.69
N ASP A 105 -1.40 -10.98 -13.17
CA ASP A 105 -1.30 -10.47 -14.54
C ASP A 105 -0.08 -9.56 -14.72
N THR A 106 0.28 -8.79 -13.70
CA THR A 106 1.51 -7.98 -13.69
C THR A 106 2.75 -8.86 -13.78
N LEU A 107 2.81 -9.92 -12.98
CA LEU A 107 3.94 -10.84 -12.99
C LEU A 107 4.08 -11.54 -14.35
N LYS A 108 2.98 -12.04 -14.92
CA LYS A 108 2.99 -12.65 -16.26
C LYS A 108 3.51 -11.67 -17.33
N ALA A 109 3.09 -10.40 -17.24
CA ALA A 109 3.56 -9.37 -18.15
C ALA A 109 5.06 -9.07 -17.96
N ALA A 110 5.55 -9.01 -16.71
CA ALA A 110 6.96 -8.82 -16.40
C ALA A 110 7.84 -9.96 -16.94
N GLU A 111 7.44 -11.21 -16.73
CA GLU A 111 8.15 -12.38 -17.25
C GLU A 111 8.21 -12.40 -18.79
N ALA A 112 7.13 -11.96 -19.45
CA ALA A 112 7.05 -11.92 -20.91
C ALA A 112 7.81 -10.76 -21.54
N ASN A 113 8.09 -9.68 -20.79
CA ASN A 113 8.65 -8.42 -21.29
C ASN A 113 9.84 -7.96 -20.42
N PRO A 114 10.99 -8.62 -20.47
CA PRO A 114 12.12 -8.36 -19.56
C PRO A 114 12.77 -6.98 -19.72
N ASP A 115 12.48 -6.25 -20.79
CA ASP A 115 12.97 -4.91 -21.05
C ASP A 115 12.06 -3.80 -20.48
N ILE A 116 10.87 -4.16 -19.94
CA ILE A 116 9.90 -3.24 -19.33
C ILE A 116 9.94 -3.42 -17.82
N TRP A 117 9.96 -2.33 -17.07
CA TRP A 117 9.82 -2.37 -15.61
C TRP A 117 8.35 -2.37 -15.19
N PHE A 118 8.02 -3.19 -14.21
CA PHE A 118 6.69 -3.23 -13.61
C PHE A 118 6.76 -2.86 -12.12
N VAL A 119 5.85 -1.99 -11.70
CA VAL A 119 5.69 -1.59 -10.30
C VAL A 119 4.29 -2.00 -9.85
N GLY A 120 4.21 -2.95 -8.93
CA GLY A 120 2.95 -3.46 -8.41
C GLY A 120 2.61 -2.85 -7.07
N VAL A 121 1.44 -2.22 -6.93
CA VAL A 121 0.93 -1.58 -5.71
C VAL A 121 -0.01 -2.53 -4.99
N ASP A 122 0.21 -2.81 -3.71
CA ASP A 122 -0.49 -3.84 -2.91
C ASP A 122 -0.35 -5.25 -3.50
N GLN A 123 0.73 -5.52 -4.19
CA GLN A 123 0.97 -6.83 -4.78
C GLN A 123 1.97 -7.60 -3.94
N GLY A 124 1.45 -8.59 -3.22
CA GLY A 124 2.19 -9.46 -2.32
C GLY A 124 2.86 -10.62 -3.03
N PRO A 125 3.45 -11.56 -2.27
CA PRO A 125 4.34 -12.56 -2.84
C PRO A 125 3.67 -13.35 -3.94
N PRO A 126 4.24 -13.29 -5.10
CA PRO A 126 4.88 -14.38 -5.79
C PRO A 126 6.28 -13.96 -6.27
N PRO A 127 6.93 -14.82 -7.11
CA PRO A 127 8.36 -14.97 -7.14
C PRO A 127 9.12 -13.75 -7.66
N ASP A 128 10.41 -13.83 -7.46
CA ASP A 128 11.43 -12.91 -7.94
C ASP A 128 11.39 -12.76 -9.46
N SER A 129 11.09 -11.55 -9.93
CA SER A 129 11.36 -11.14 -11.30
C SER A 129 12.33 -9.98 -11.27
N GLU A 130 13.33 -10.01 -12.16
CA GLU A 130 14.41 -9.01 -12.19
C GLU A 130 13.93 -7.61 -12.64
N ASN A 131 12.74 -7.52 -13.23
CA ASN A 131 12.12 -6.30 -13.76
C ASN A 131 10.77 -5.96 -13.08
N TYR A 132 10.53 -6.47 -11.87
CA TYR A 132 9.32 -6.24 -11.11
C TYR A 132 9.63 -5.76 -9.69
N ILE A 133 8.99 -4.67 -9.27
CA ILE A 133 9.03 -4.13 -7.92
C ILE A 133 7.62 -4.20 -7.35
N GLY A 134 7.37 -5.14 -6.46
CA GLY A 134 6.13 -5.20 -5.69
C GLY A 134 6.25 -4.34 -4.45
N ILE A 135 5.31 -3.43 -4.25
CA ILE A 135 5.15 -2.62 -3.04
C ILE A 135 4.03 -3.25 -2.24
N TYR A 136 4.35 -3.76 -1.06
CA TYR A 136 3.42 -4.43 -0.17
C TYR A 136 3.57 -3.86 1.25
N TRP A 137 2.44 -3.57 1.91
CA TRP A 137 2.47 -3.01 3.25
C TRP A 137 2.00 -4.02 4.30
N ARG A 138 2.41 -3.80 5.53
CA ARG A 138 1.91 -4.51 6.71
C ARG A 138 0.71 -3.74 7.27
N GLU A 139 -0.45 -3.83 6.60
CA GLU A 139 -1.66 -3.08 6.90
C GLU A 139 -2.20 -3.36 8.30
N GLN A 140 -1.92 -4.52 8.86
CA GLN A 140 -2.26 -4.86 10.23
C GLN A 140 -1.63 -3.91 11.27
N GLU A 141 -0.50 -3.27 10.93
CA GLU A 141 0.18 -2.36 11.85
C GLU A 141 -0.60 -1.03 12.02
N PRO A 142 -0.91 -0.25 10.95
CA PRO A 142 -1.74 0.93 11.10
C PRO A 142 -3.19 0.58 11.46
N GLY A 143 -3.69 -0.61 11.07
CA GLY A 143 -4.97 -1.14 11.54
C GLY A 143 -5.00 -1.27 13.07
N TYR A 144 -3.97 -1.85 13.66
CA TYR A 144 -3.84 -1.98 15.13
C TYR A 144 -3.87 -0.61 15.82
N LEU A 145 -3.12 0.37 15.31
CA LEU A 145 -3.11 1.72 15.87
C LEU A 145 -4.49 2.38 15.78
N ALA A 146 -5.21 2.19 14.65
CA ALA A 146 -6.58 2.66 14.47
C ALA A 146 -7.53 2.01 15.49
N GLY A 147 -7.35 0.73 15.80
CA GLY A 147 -8.09 0.01 16.83
C GLY A 147 -7.85 0.56 18.24
N VAL A 148 -6.58 0.89 18.56
CA VAL A 148 -6.22 1.56 19.82
C VAL A 148 -6.95 2.89 19.96
N VAL A 149 -6.97 3.70 18.89
CA VAL A 149 -7.70 4.99 18.85
C VAL A 149 -9.19 4.78 19.02
N ALA A 150 -9.79 3.86 18.26
CA ALA A 150 -11.23 3.58 18.31
C ALA A 150 -11.70 3.18 19.71
N ALA A 151 -11.02 2.21 20.33
CA ALA A 151 -11.36 1.74 21.66
C ALA A 151 -11.15 2.81 22.75
N SER A 152 -10.16 3.68 22.58
CA SER A 152 -9.90 4.79 23.51
C SER A 152 -10.94 5.90 23.42
N LEU A 153 -11.59 6.07 22.27
CA LEU A 153 -12.56 7.14 22.00
C LEU A 153 -14.02 6.65 21.97
N SER A 154 -14.25 5.35 21.98
CA SER A 154 -15.59 4.78 22.10
C SER A 154 -16.16 5.03 23.49
N GLU A 155 -17.41 5.48 23.55
CA GLU A 155 -18.16 5.73 24.78
C GLU A 155 -19.09 4.56 25.14
N THR A 156 -19.47 3.78 24.13
CA THR A 156 -20.40 2.65 24.26
C THR A 156 -19.69 1.31 24.44
N GLY A 157 -18.45 1.21 23.92
CA GLY A 157 -17.75 -0.06 23.77
C GLY A 157 -18.20 -0.88 22.56
N HIS A 158 -19.00 -0.29 21.64
CA HIS A 158 -19.41 -0.89 20.38
C HIS A 158 -18.76 -0.14 19.21
N ILE A 159 -17.88 -0.80 18.48
CA ILE A 159 -17.18 -0.25 17.31
C ILE A 159 -17.38 -1.17 16.11
N ALA A 160 -17.20 -0.64 14.91
CA ALA A 160 -17.36 -1.45 13.70
C ALA A 160 -16.25 -1.24 12.68
N THR A 161 -16.09 -2.23 11.81
CA THR A 161 -15.36 -2.08 10.54
C THR A 161 -16.28 -2.35 9.37
N VAL A 162 -16.10 -1.60 8.28
CA VAL A 162 -16.76 -1.84 6.99
C VAL A 162 -15.68 -2.04 5.95
N GLY A 163 -15.39 -3.31 5.62
CA GLY A 163 -14.45 -3.70 4.57
C GLY A 163 -15.14 -3.84 3.22
N GLY A 164 -14.37 -3.69 2.14
CA GLY A 164 -14.86 -3.96 0.79
C GLY A 164 -15.22 -5.44 0.63
N THR A 165 -14.28 -6.32 0.88
CA THR A 165 -14.45 -7.77 0.81
C THR A 165 -13.39 -8.51 1.63
N ALA A 166 -13.72 -9.71 2.10
CA ALA A 166 -12.80 -10.61 2.82
C ALA A 166 -11.84 -11.39 1.92
N VAL A 167 -11.98 -11.32 0.58
CA VAL A 167 -11.11 -12.06 -0.34
C VAL A 167 -9.83 -11.31 -0.73
N ILE A 168 -9.67 -10.07 -0.27
CA ILE A 168 -8.48 -9.24 -0.50
C ILE A 168 -7.65 -9.15 0.79
N PRO A 169 -6.44 -9.76 0.83
CA PRO A 169 -5.63 -9.83 2.05
C PRO A 169 -5.32 -8.48 2.70
N PRO A 170 -4.95 -7.40 2.00
CA PRO A 170 -4.79 -6.07 2.58
C PRO A 170 -6.00 -5.58 3.40
N VAL A 171 -7.23 -5.87 2.95
CA VAL A 171 -8.45 -5.53 3.69
C VAL A 171 -8.56 -6.32 4.99
N VAL A 172 -8.29 -7.63 4.92
CA VAL A 172 -8.28 -8.51 6.10
C VAL A 172 -7.20 -8.09 7.08
N ASN A 173 -6.00 -7.77 6.61
CA ASN A 173 -4.90 -7.32 7.47
C ASN A 173 -5.28 -6.08 8.29
N TYR A 174 -5.85 -5.05 7.66
CA TYR A 174 -6.32 -3.85 8.36
C TYR A 174 -7.35 -4.19 9.43
N ILE A 175 -8.34 -5.02 9.11
CA ILE A 175 -9.47 -5.34 9.98
C ILE A 175 -9.05 -6.22 11.17
N GLU A 176 -8.24 -7.24 10.93
CA GLU A 176 -7.70 -8.09 12.01
C GLU A 176 -6.81 -7.25 12.95
N GLY A 177 -5.93 -6.41 12.40
CA GLY A 177 -5.13 -5.48 13.19
C GLY A 177 -5.99 -4.54 14.04
N TYR A 178 -7.02 -3.95 13.45
CA TYR A 178 -7.94 -3.05 14.15
C TYR A 178 -8.61 -3.74 15.35
N ALA A 179 -9.12 -4.93 15.16
CA ALA A 179 -9.80 -5.66 16.23
C ALA A 179 -8.84 -6.02 17.37
N GLU A 180 -7.60 -6.44 17.05
CA GLU A 180 -6.60 -6.75 18.07
C GLU A 180 -6.13 -5.49 18.81
N GLY A 181 -5.93 -4.37 18.09
CA GLY A 181 -5.61 -3.08 18.68
C GLY A 181 -6.70 -2.60 19.64
N ALA A 182 -7.96 -2.71 19.25
CA ALA A 182 -9.09 -2.34 20.08
C ALA A 182 -9.18 -3.20 21.35
N ARG A 183 -9.02 -4.53 21.24
CA ARG A 183 -9.04 -5.46 22.37
C ARG A 183 -7.87 -5.26 23.32
N SER A 184 -6.73 -4.74 22.82
CA SER A 184 -5.58 -4.45 23.69
C SER A 184 -5.87 -3.31 24.68
N VAL A 185 -6.77 -2.40 24.33
CA VAL A 185 -7.23 -1.28 25.18
C VAL A 185 -8.40 -1.71 26.06
N ASN A 186 -9.39 -2.33 25.44
CA ASN A 186 -10.59 -2.82 26.12
C ASN A 186 -10.89 -4.27 25.71
N PRO A 187 -10.56 -5.27 26.55
CA PRO A 187 -10.76 -6.68 26.22
C PRO A 187 -12.24 -7.08 26.03
N ASP A 188 -13.17 -6.28 26.54
CA ASP A 188 -14.62 -6.53 26.46
C ASP A 188 -15.28 -5.72 25.31
N ILE A 189 -14.50 -5.03 24.47
CA ILE A 189 -15.04 -4.22 23.37
C ILE A 189 -15.73 -5.11 22.33
N ASP A 190 -16.91 -4.69 21.90
CA ASP A 190 -17.61 -5.33 20.79
C ASP A 190 -17.13 -4.75 19.46
N VAL A 191 -16.58 -5.61 18.60
CA VAL A 191 -16.08 -5.26 17.27
C VAL A 191 -16.92 -5.93 16.21
N THR A 192 -17.89 -5.20 15.64
CA THR A 192 -18.68 -5.68 14.51
C THR A 192 -17.87 -5.57 13.22
N VAL A 193 -17.64 -6.72 12.57
CA VAL A 193 -16.97 -6.79 11.26
C VAL A 193 -18.01 -7.02 10.17
N ALA A 194 -17.98 -6.19 9.13
CA ALA A 194 -18.91 -6.29 8.02
C ALA A 194 -18.18 -6.04 6.68
N TYR A 195 -18.58 -6.78 5.65
CA TYR A 195 -18.05 -6.61 4.29
C TYR A 195 -19.19 -6.26 3.34
N VAL A 196 -18.92 -5.29 2.44
CA VAL A 196 -19.92 -4.78 1.49
C VAL A 196 -20.24 -5.81 0.42
N SER A 197 -19.24 -6.57 -0.04
CA SER A 197 -19.40 -7.59 -1.07
C SER A 197 -18.66 -8.88 -0.70
N GLU A 198 -19.13 -10.02 -1.23
CA GLU A 198 -18.41 -11.31 -1.15
C GLU A 198 -17.29 -11.41 -2.20
N ALA A 199 -17.25 -10.51 -3.19
CA ALA A 199 -16.29 -10.51 -4.29
C ALA A 199 -15.53 -9.18 -4.35
N ALA A 200 -14.32 -9.22 -4.93
CA ALA A 200 -13.53 -8.01 -5.25
C ALA A 200 -14.08 -7.37 -6.53
N ASP A 201 -15.22 -6.71 -6.44
CA ASP A 201 -15.93 -6.08 -7.54
C ASP A 201 -16.19 -4.58 -7.31
N ALA A 202 -16.91 -3.95 -8.23
CA ALA A 202 -17.23 -2.52 -8.13
C ALA A 202 -18.07 -2.17 -6.88
N ALA A 203 -18.90 -3.08 -6.38
CA ALA A 203 -19.66 -2.86 -5.15
C ALA A 203 -18.73 -2.78 -3.94
N ALA A 204 -17.67 -3.60 -3.91
CA ALA A 204 -16.68 -3.60 -2.84
C ALA A 204 -15.88 -2.29 -2.77
N PHE A 205 -15.48 -1.71 -3.93
CA PHE A 205 -14.47 -0.65 -3.96
C PHE A 205 -14.82 0.61 -4.77
N ALA A 206 -15.93 0.61 -5.55
CA ALA A 206 -16.26 1.71 -6.48
C ALA A 206 -17.72 2.20 -6.39
N ASP A 207 -18.45 1.86 -5.30
CA ASP A 207 -19.86 2.26 -5.08
C ASP A 207 -20.07 3.02 -3.76
N PRO A 208 -19.78 4.33 -3.70
CA PRO A 208 -19.99 5.11 -2.46
C PRO A 208 -21.45 5.17 -2.01
N ALA A 209 -22.41 5.13 -2.93
CA ALA A 209 -23.83 5.11 -2.57
C ALA A 209 -24.24 3.79 -1.90
N GLY A 210 -23.69 2.67 -2.41
CA GLY A 210 -23.83 1.36 -1.79
C GLY A 210 -23.19 1.32 -0.40
N GLY A 211 -21.96 1.86 -0.25
CA GLY A 211 -21.26 1.96 1.02
C GLY A 211 -22.05 2.75 2.07
N ALA A 212 -22.61 3.90 1.69
CA ALA A 212 -23.47 4.68 2.60
C ALA A 212 -24.73 3.91 3.01
N THR A 213 -25.41 3.27 2.07
CA THR A 213 -26.62 2.47 2.34
C THR A 213 -26.31 1.30 3.28
N PHE A 214 -25.20 0.60 3.02
CA PHE A 214 -24.73 -0.51 3.83
C PHE A 214 -24.48 -0.09 5.28
N THR A 215 -23.75 1.02 5.46
CA THR A 215 -23.43 1.57 6.80
C THR A 215 -24.69 2.01 7.54
N GLN A 216 -25.65 2.67 6.87
CA GLN A 216 -26.93 3.03 7.49
C GLN A 216 -27.70 1.79 7.97
N GLN A 217 -27.65 0.68 7.22
CA GLN A 217 -28.29 -0.58 7.63
C GLN A 217 -27.56 -1.22 8.83
N LEU A 218 -26.22 -1.17 8.84
CA LEU A 218 -25.41 -1.65 9.95
C LEU A 218 -25.76 -0.89 11.25
N LEU A 219 -25.74 0.44 11.20
CA LEU A 219 -26.08 1.29 12.36
C LEU A 219 -27.54 1.16 12.79
N ALA A 220 -28.45 0.81 11.88
CA ALA A 220 -29.85 0.51 12.26
C ALA A 220 -30.01 -0.85 12.96
N GLN A 221 -29.09 -1.81 12.73
CA GLN A 221 -29.05 -3.10 13.40
C GLN A 221 -28.40 -3.02 14.78
N ASP A 222 -27.32 -2.24 14.89
CA ASP A 222 -26.64 -1.95 16.15
C ASP A 222 -26.47 -0.43 16.32
N PRO A 223 -27.42 0.24 16.99
CA PRO A 223 -27.39 1.68 17.22
C PRO A 223 -26.38 2.12 18.30
N ASP A 224 -25.74 1.18 18.99
CA ASP A 224 -24.74 1.47 19.99
C ASP A 224 -23.33 1.64 19.37
N ILE A 225 -23.15 1.32 18.08
CA ILE A 225 -21.90 1.60 17.36
C ILE A 225 -21.64 3.11 17.35
N ASP A 226 -20.49 3.53 17.89
CA ASP A 226 -20.09 4.95 17.99
C ASP A 226 -18.78 5.30 17.29
N VAL A 227 -18.05 4.30 16.76
CA VAL A 227 -16.87 4.45 15.90
C VAL A 227 -16.91 3.45 14.74
N VAL A 228 -16.70 3.92 13.51
CA VAL A 228 -16.62 3.07 12.31
C VAL A 228 -15.28 3.26 11.60
N PHE A 229 -14.56 2.17 11.35
CA PHE A 229 -13.37 2.13 10.48
C PHE A 229 -13.75 1.59 9.10
N GLN A 230 -13.48 2.35 8.05
CA GLN A 230 -13.72 1.91 6.67
C GLN A 230 -12.45 1.36 6.02
N VAL A 231 -12.57 0.26 5.26
CA VAL A 231 -11.51 -0.37 4.46
C VAL A 231 -12.09 -0.81 3.11
N ALA A 232 -12.59 0.15 2.34
CA ALA A 232 -13.39 -0.13 1.14
C ALA A 232 -13.17 0.86 -0.04
N GLY A 233 -12.01 1.49 -0.13
CA GLY A 233 -11.66 2.39 -1.24
C GLY A 233 -12.71 3.50 -1.45
N LEU A 234 -13.14 3.74 -2.70
CA LEU A 234 -14.17 4.74 -3.01
C LEU A 234 -15.52 4.41 -2.36
N THR A 235 -15.90 3.14 -2.23
CA THR A 235 -17.09 2.71 -1.47
C THR A 235 -17.02 3.19 -0.03
N GLY A 236 -15.83 3.18 0.57
CA GLY A 236 -15.56 3.68 1.91
C GLY A 236 -15.81 5.17 2.10
N ASN A 237 -15.73 6.00 1.06
CA ASN A 237 -16.12 7.41 1.17
C ASN A 237 -17.61 7.54 1.53
N GLY A 238 -18.45 6.62 1.05
CA GLY A 238 -19.85 6.54 1.45
C GLY A 238 -20.03 6.07 2.89
N VAL A 239 -19.17 5.17 3.39
CA VAL A 239 -19.15 4.75 4.79
C VAL A 239 -18.86 5.94 5.71
N LEU A 240 -17.80 6.72 5.40
CA LEU A 240 -17.45 7.93 6.16
C LEU A 240 -18.60 8.93 6.17
N GLN A 241 -19.26 9.18 5.03
CA GLN A 241 -20.39 10.09 4.96
C GLN A 241 -21.55 9.62 5.81
N ALA A 242 -21.90 8.32 5.77
CA ALA A 242 -22.99 7.78 6.55
C ALA A 242 -22.70 7.83 8.07
N ALA A 243 -21.45 7.63 8.49
CA ALA A 243 -21.03 7.79 9.87
C ALA A 243 -21.18 9.26 10.34
N CYS A 244 -20.76 10.22 9.50
CA CYS A 244 -20.95 11.64 9.75
C CYS A 244 -22.43 12.02 9.89
N ASP A 245 -23.26 11.54 8.98
CA ASP A 245 -24.71 11.79 9.00
C ASP A 245 -25.38 11.21 10.25
N ALA A 246 -24.85 10.12 10.79
CA ALA A 246 -25.27 9.50 12.03
C ALA A 246 -24.72 10.19 13.29
N GLY A 247 -23.74 11.10 13.15
CA GLY A 247 -23.12 11.81 14.26
C GLY A 247 -22.13 10.96 15.07
N ILE A 248 -21.59 9.88 14.48
CA ILE A 248 -20.59 9.02 15.10
C ILE A 248 -19.19 9.30 14.53
N LYS A 249 -18.16 8.83 15.23
CA LYS A 249 -16.77 8.97 14.78
C LYS A 249 -16.45 8.01 13.64
N ALA A 250 -15.61 8.45 12.71
CA ALA A 250 -15.13 7.63 11.61
C ALA A 250 -13.60 7.61 11.55
N ILE A 251 -13.05 6.49 11.06
CA ILE A 251 -11.62 6.32 10.79
C ILE A 251 -11.46 6.01 9.31
N GLY A 252 -10.55 6.74 8.65
CA GLY A 252 -10.20 6.57 7.24
C GLY A 252 -9.11 5.54 7.01
N VAL A 253 -8.85 5.23 5.74
CA VAL A 253 -7.85 4.23 5.32
C VAL A 253 -6.98 4.75 4.16
N ASP A 254 -5.79 4.17 4.02
CA ASP A 254 -4.79 4.35 2.96
C ASP A 254 -4.17 5.76 2.92
N VAL A 255 -4.95 6.81 3.04
CA VAL A 255 -4.52 8.20 2.94
C VAL A 255 -5.18 9.05 4.02
N ASP A 256 -4.71 10.28 4.22
CA ASP A 256 -5.38 11.23 5.11
C ASP A 256 -6.74 11.64 4.55
N GLN A 257 -7.79 10.90 4.94
CA GLN A 257 -9.15 11.15 4.45
C GLN A 257 -9.85 12.34 5.09
N TYR A 258 -9.31 12.91 6.17
CA TYR A 258 -9.73 14.23 6.61
C TYR A 258 -9.47 15.29 5.53
N VAL A 259 -8.34 15.16 4.83
CA VAL A 259 -7.94 16.07 3.74
C VAL A 259 -8.56 15.66 2.40
N SER A 260 -8.51 14.37 2.05
CA SER A 260 -8.94 13.92 0.71
C SER A 260 -10.47 13.83 0.56
N THR A 261 -11.21 13.70 1.67
CA THR A 261 -12.70 13.65 1.70
C THR A 261 -13.27 14.74 2.62
N PRO A 262 -13.15 16.04 2.27
CA PRO A 262 -13.52 17.14 3.15
C PRO A 262 -15.00 17.16 3.56
N GLU A 263 -15.88 16.50 2.81
CA GLU A 263 -17.30 16.34 3.15
C GLU A 263 -17.53 15.48 4.41
N SER A 264 -16.61 14.59 4.74
CA SER A 264 -16.63 13.76 5.96
C SER A 264 -15.62 14.18 7.02
N ALA A 265 -14.87 15.26 6.79
CA ALA A 265 -13.83 15.74 7.70
C ALA A 265 -14.36 16.00 9.13
N ALA A 266 -15.61 16.42 9.26
CA ALA A 266 -16.21 16.74 10.57
C ALA A 266 -16.35 15.53 11.52
N CYS A 267 -16.17 14.30 11.04
CA CYS A 267 -16.23 13.07 11.84
C CYS A 267 -15.05 12.13 11.62
N THR A 268 -14.24 12.33 10.58
CA THR A 268 -13.05 11.52 10.30
C THR A 268 -11.92 11.95 11.22
N ILE A 269 -11.78 11.23 12.33
CA ILE A 269 -10.87 11.59 13.43
C ILE A 269 -9.41 11.33 13.13
N VAL A 270 -9.12 10.32 12.32
CA VAL A 270 -7.77 9.88 11.90
C VAL A 270 -7.92 8.93 10.72
N SER A 271 -6.85 8.68 9.99
CA SER A 271 -6.78 7.62 8.97
C SER A 271 -5.61 6.67 9.25
N ALA A 272 -5.81 5.38 8.98
CA ALA A 272 -4.76 4.37 8.95
C ALA A 272 -4.07 4.41 7.58
N GLU A 273 -2.91 5.06 7.49
CA GLU A 273 -2.28 5.43 6.22
C GLU A 273 -1.28 4.40 5.70
N LYS A 274 -1.17 4.35 4.35
CA LYS A 274 -0.01 3.90 3.55
C LYS A 274 0.61 5.10 2.85
N LYS A 275 1.93 5.16 2.72
CA LYS A 275 2.59 6.26 1.98
C LYS A 275 2.60 5.96 0.47
N LEU A 276 1.40 5.76 -0.11
CA LEU A 276 1.17 5.34 -1.50
C LEU A 276 1.96 6.17 -2.51
N SER A 277 1.71 7.48 -2.58
CA SER A 277 2.37 8.36 -3.56
C SER A 277 3.89 8.37 -3.40
N LYS A 278 4.39 8.37 -2.15
CA LYS A 278 5.82 8.32 -1.87
C LYS A 278 6.44 7.03 -2.40
N ASN A 279 5.86 5.88 -2.07
CA ASN A 279 6.47 4.60 -2.39
C ASN A 279 6.41 4.28 -3.89
N VAL A 280 5.36 4.69 -4.60
CA VAL A 280 5.30 4.60 -6.07
C VAL A 280 6.34 5.52 -6.72
N ASN A 281 6.45 6.79 -6.25
CA ASN A 281 7.49 7.70 -6.68
C ASN A 281 8.89 7.10 -6.51
N ASP A 282 9.20 6.61 -5.31
CA ASP A 282 10.51 6.08 -4.97
C ASP A 282 10.86 4.84 -5.81
N ALA A 283 9.89 3.98 -6.12
CA ALA A 283 10.08 2.84 -7.00
C ALA A 283 10.46 3.28 -8.42
N ILE A 284 9.74 4.24 -9.00
CA ILE A 284 10.02 4.79 -10.34
C ILE A 284 11.41 5.45 -10.38
N VAL A 285 11.72 6.29 -9.40
CA VAL A 285 13.02 6.97 -9.31
C VAL A 285 14.15 5.97 -9.18
N SER A 286 14.00 4.93 -8.35
CA SER A 286 15.05 3.91 -8.14
C SER A 286 15.43 3.16 -9.41
N ILE A 287 14.45 2.90 -10.30
CA ILE A 287 14.68 2.25 -11.61
C ILE A 287 15.65 3.09 -12.46
N VAL A 288 15.39 4.39 -12.57
CA VAL A 288 16.18 5.28 -13.45
C VAL A 288 17.52 5.64 -12.84
N GLU A 289 17.62 5.72 -11.51
CA GLU A 289 18.90 5.91 -10.81
C GLU A 289 19.79 4.65 -10.84
N GLY A 290 19.28 3.52 -11.33
CA GLY A 290 20.04 2.27 -11.45
C GLY A 290 20.24 1.53 -10.13
N ASN A 291 19.39 1.78 -9.15
CA ASN A 291 19.38 1.12 -7.84
C ASN A 291 18.00 0.53 -7.46
N PRO A 292 17.28 -0.09 -8.41
CA PRO A 292 15.97 -0.69 -8.11
C PRO A 292 16.11 -1.80 -7.07
N SER A 293 15.01 -2.07 -6.37
CA SER A 293 14.87 -3.22 -5.47
C SER A 293 13.85 -4.21 -6.03
N PRO A 294 14.25 -5.08 -6.98
CA PRO A 294 13.34 -6.07 -7.55
C PRO A 294 12.80 -7.04 -6.51
N GLY A 295 11.64 -7.64 -6.80
CA GLY A 295 10.92 -8.52 -5.88
C GLY A 295 9.95 -7.76 -5.00
N ILE A 296 9.51 -8.36 -3.90
CA ILE A 296 8.53 -7.78 -2.99
C ILE A 296 9.21 -6.96 -1.89
N ASN A 297 8.88 -5.67 -1.85
CA ASN A 297 9.32 -4.75 -0.82
C ASN A 297 8.20 -4.62 0.22
N VAL A 298 8.42 -5.22 1.40
CA VAL A 298 7.46 -5.20 2.50
C VAL A 298 7.75 -3.99 3.40
N LEU A 299 6.79 -3.09 3.49
CA LEU A 299 6.88 -1.81 4.18
C LEU A 299 5.98 -1.77 5.40
N GLY A 300 6.39 -1.06 6.46
CA GLY A 300 5.65 -1.01 7.71
C GLY A 300 6.01 0.20 8.57
N LEU A 301 5.69 0.13 9.86
CA LEU A 301 6.04 1.16 10.84
C LEU A 301 7.56 1.33 11.00
N ASP A 302 8.32 0.24 10.90
CA ASP A 302 9.78 0.24 10.98
C ASP A 302 10.45 1.01 9.82
N THR A 303 9.80 1.05 8.66
CA THR A 303 10.23 1.84 7.49
C THR A 303 9.55 3.21 7.43
N GLN A 304 8.60 3.50 8.31
CA GLN A 304 7.78 4.73 8.34
C GLN A 304 6.90 4.90 7.08
N ASP A 305 6.52 3.80 6.43
CA ASP A 305 5.70 3.80 5.23
C ASP A 305 4.22 3.48 5.49
N VAL A 306 3.89 3.20 6.74
CA VAL A 306 2.51 3.13 7.27
C VAL A 306 2.42 3.89 8.60
N GLY A 307 1.20 4.19 9.06
CA GLY A 307 0.99 4.83 10.35
C GLY A 307 -0.41 5.42 10.47
N LEU A 308 -0.56 6.35 11.40
CA LEU A 308 -1.76 7.18 11.52
C LEU A 308 -1.52 8.53 10.86
N SER A 309 -2.57 9.12 10.26
CA SER A 309 -2.57 10.52 9.84
C SER A 309 -2.50 11.46 11.06
N SER A 310 -2.43 12.78 10.79
CA SER A 310 -2.72 13.79 11.81
C SER A 310 -4.16 13.64 12.33
N PHE A 311 -4.39 14.00 13.59
CA PHE A 311 -5.72 14.09 14.19
C PHE A 311 -6.44 15.40 13.87
N HIS A 312 -5.78 16.35 13.21
CA HIS A 312 -6.34 17.64 12.78
C HIS A 312 -7.13 18.36 13.88
N GLU A 313 -8.41 18.64 13.66
CA GLU A 313 -9.28 19.31 14.63
C GLU A 313 -9.65 18.42 15.83
N PHE A 314 -9.28 17.15 15.82
CA PHE A 314 -9.55 16.20 16.89
C PHE A 314 -8.37 15.99 17.86
N GLU A 315 -7.28 16.74 17.73
CA GLU A 315 -6.13 16.63 18.63
C GLU A 315 -6.52 16.79 20.10
N ASP A 316 -7.49 17.64 20.41
CA ASP A 316 -8.00 17.84 21.77
C ASP A 316 -8.67 16.58 22.38
N LEU A 317 -9.08 15.61 21.56
CA LEU A 317 -9.61 14.31 22.02
C LEU A 317 -8.48 13.36 22.43
N ILE A 318 -7.27 13.59 21.95
CA ILE A 318 -6.12 12.71 22.18
C ILE A 318 -5.41 13.17 23.46
N THR A 319 -5.87 12.63 24.58
CA THR A 319 -5.25 12.88 25.88
C THR A 319 -3.82 12.34 25.94
N ASP A 320 -3.01 12.80 26.91
CA ASP A 320 -1.66 12.26 27.13
C ASP A 320 -1.66 10.72 27.32
N GLU A 321 -2.74 10.17 27.88
CA GLU A 321 -2.89 8.73 28.09
C GLU A 321 -3.12 7.99 26.75
N ILE A 322 -3.98 8.53 25.89
CA ILE A 322 -4.24 7.97 24.54
C ILE A 322 -2.98 8.08 23.69
N ALA A 323 -2.32 9.23 23.67
CA ALA A 323 -1.07 9.43 22.96
C ALA A 323 0.02 8.45 23.42
N ALA A 324 0.14 8.22 24.73
CA ALA A 324 1.08 7.25 25.27
C ALA A 324 0.72 5.80 24.88
N ALA A 325 -0.57 5.46 24.81
CA ALA A 325 -1.02 4.13 24.37
C ALA A 325 -0.67 3.89 22.89
N ILE A 326 -0.91 4.87 22.01
CA ILE A 326 -0.54 4.81 20.58
C ILE A 326 0.97 4.64 20.45
N ALA A 327 1.77 5.48 21.12
CA ALA A 327 3.23 5.41 21.04
C ALA A 327 3.79 4.08 21.58
N ALA A 328 3.18 3.51 22.63
CA ALA A 328 3.56 2.20 23.17
C ALA A 328 3.22 1.07 22.17
N ALA A 329 2.08 1.15 21.50
CA ALA A 329 1.68 0.21 20.45
C ALA A 329 2.65 0.27 19.25
N GLU A 330 2.97 1.47 18.75
CA GLU A 330 3.97 1.63 17.68
C GLU A 330 5.31 1.02 18.06
N ALA A 331 5.84 1.37 19.23
CA ALA A 331 7.12 0.84 19.71
C ALA A 331 7.09 -0.69 19.84
N GLY A 332 6.02 -1.25 20.39
CA GLY A 332 5.85 -2.68 20.58
C GLY A 332 5.70 -3.46 19.27
N ILE A 333 5.06 -2.88 18.25
CA ILE A 333 4.98 -3.46 16.90
C ILE A 333 6.37 -3.43 16.23
N VAL A 334 7.07 -2.30 16.30
CA VAL A 334 8.40 -2.14 15.69
C VAL A 334 9.45 -3.06 16.34
N ASP A 335 9.40 -3.24 17.64
CA ASP A 335 10.35 -4.13 18.35
C ASP A 335 9.90 -5.61 18.39
N GLY A 336 8.70 -5.91 17.86
CA GLY A 336 8.15 -7.26 17.75
C GLY A 336 7.53 -7.82 19.03
N SER A 337 7.39 -7.02 20.09
CA SER A 337 6.72 -7.44 21.34
C SER A 337 5.19 -7.46 21.20
N ILE A 338 4.65 -6.72 20.22
CA ILE A 338 3.24 -6.75 19.84
C ILE A 338 3.11 -7.36 18.44
N GLN A 339 2.24 -8.36 18.32
CA GLN A 339 1.84 -8.96 17.05
C GLN A 339 0.43 -8.46 16.72
N PRO A 340 0.24 -7.62 15.70
CA PRO A 340 -1.06 -7.03 15.37
C PRO A 340 -2.13 -8.04 14.91
N CYS A 341 -1.73 -9.23 14.47
CA CYS A 341 -2.59 -10.35 14.14
C CYS A 341 -1.80 -11.67 14.14
N GLU A 342 -2.49 -12.81 14.11
CA GLU A 342 -1.87 -14.10 13.81
C GLU A 342 -1.47 -14.15 12.32
N LEU A 343 -0.20 -14.41 12.02
CA LEU A 343 0.30 -14.47 10.64
C LEU A 343 0.33 -15.93 10.13
N ASN A 344 -0.06 -16.11 8.87
CA ASN A 344 0.12 -17.36 8.15
C ASN A 344 1.58 -17.52 7.63
N GLU A 345 1.87 -18.63 6.93
CA GLU A 345 3.22 -18.95 6.42
C GLU A 345 3.80 -17.93 5.43
N VAL A 346 2.94 -17.10 4.81
CA VAL A 346 3.34 -16.07 3.84
C VAL A 346 3.29 -14.64 4.42
N GLY A 347 3.06 -14.52 5.75
CA GLY A 347 3.10 -13.23 6.45
C GLY A 347 1.83 -12.40 6.35
N LEU A 348 0.71 -12.98 5.95
CA LEU A 348 -0.62 -12.36 5.94
C LEU A 348 -1.36 -12.71 7.22
N CYS A 349 -2.26 -11.82 7.67
CA CYS A 349 -3.12 -12.14 8.79
C CYS A 349 -4.02 -13.35 8.48
N VAL A 350 -4.13 -14.25 9.44
CA VAL A 350 -5.17 -15.28 9.42
C VAL A 350 -6.49 -14.59 9.71
N GLN A 351 -7.46 -14.76 8.82
CA GLN A 351 -8.80 -14.24 9.09
C GLN A 351 -9.41 -15.02 10.26
N THR A 352 -9.58 -14.37 11.39
CA THR A 352 -10.18 -14.93 12.61
C THR A 352 -11.60 -14.39 12.83
N LEU A 353 -11.93 -13.29 12.19
CA LEU A 353 -13.20 -12.59 12.25
C LEU A 353 -14.12 -13.02 11.11
N PRO A 354 -15.44 -12.94 11.27
CA PRO A 354 -16.40 -13.40 10.28
C PRO A 354 -16.37 -12.65 8.95
#